data_62a57f09b17f636661a074b41709fa8d
#
_entry.id   62a57f09b17f636661a074b41709fa8d
#
_cell.length_a   1.000
_cell.length_b   1.000
_cell.length_c   1.000
_cell.angle_alpha   90.00
_cell.angle_beta   90.00
_cell.angle_gamma   90.00
#
_symmetry.space_group_name_H-M   'P 1'
#
loop_
_entity.id
_entity.type
_entity.pdbx_description
1 polymer ?
#
loop_
_entity_poly.entity_id
_entity_poly.type
_entity_poly.pdbx_seq_one_letter_code
_entity_poly.pdbx_strand_id
1 'polypeptide(L)'
;MIGRNIMYLDLEGKTLPELRAEAKKLGIKRVSGIKKDELLKSIKIAIHEINLSEAAEKAQNREPEPPAPEGEESEGILEIMADGYGFLRTQNFEQGDNDIYISQSQIRRFNLRTGDNVKGVTRQAREGERYGALVYVKSVNGDNPQMAVGRPLFENLTPIYPSEKLVLETTPDEISGRIIDLVAPIGKGQRGMIVAPPKVGKTILLTQMANAITKNHSEVSLIMLLIDERPEEVTDIQRSIEGENVDIVYSTFDEKPEHHKLVAEMVLERAKRMVEQGKDLVILLDSITRLSRAYNLIVPPSGRTLSGGLDPSALYFPKKFFGAARNIENGGSLTVLATALIETGSKMDEVIFEEFKGTGNMELVLDRKLSERRIFPAIDVNKSGTRREELLLSKSELEAMYAMRKMAGNANASESTPFVIDLMRKTKTNEDFVERILQMEKNIIK
;
A
#
# COMPACT_ATOMS: atom_id res chain seq x y z
N MET A 1 20.54 13.20 -36.58
CA MET A 1 19.63 12.06 -36.89
C MET A 1 18.52 12.07 -35.85
N ILE A 2 17.29 12.07 -36.32
CA ILE A 2 16.04 12.38 -35.61
C ILE A 2 15.78 11.36 -34.51
N GLY A 3 15.79 11.81 -33.27
CA GLY A 3 15.38 11.00 -32.11
C GLY A 3 13.90 10.61 -32.24
N ARG A 4 13.63 9.33 -32.48
CA ARG A 4 12.28 8.79 -32.48
C ARG A 4 11.87 8.55 -31.01
N ASN A 5 11.17 9.52 -30.44
CA ASN A 5 10.25 9.23 -29.35
C ASN A 5 9.21 8.24 -29.90
N ILE A 6 9.38 6.94 -29.62
CA ILE A 6 8.32 5.97 -29.85
C ILE A 6 7.32 6.17 -28.73
N MET A 7 6.42 7.13 -28.96
CA MET A 7 5.20 7.31 -28.19
C MET A 7 4.43 5.98 -28.21
N TYR A 8 3.77 5.65 -27.10
CA TYR A 8 2.72 4.63 -27.01
C TYR A 8 1.54 5.03 -27.93
N LEU A 9 1.76 4.98 -29.24
CA LEU A 9 0.75 5.18 -30.27
C LEU A 9 -0.16 3.96 -30.25
N ASP A 10 -1.41 4.20 -30.00
CA ASP A 10 -2.60 3.35 -30.21
C ASP A 10 -2.32 1.95 -30.80
N LEU A 11 -1.63 1.10 -30.03
CA LEU A 11 -1.35 -0.28 -30.41
C LEU A 11 -2.63 -1.14 -30.36
N GLU A 12 -3.60 -0.76 -29.57
CA GLU A 12 -4.85 -1.50 -29.36
C GLU A 12 -5.79 -1.37 -30.55
N GLY A 13 -5.78 -0.22 -31.25
CA GLY A 13 -6.51 0.02 -32.47
C GLY A 13 -5.93 -0.65 -33.73
N LYS A 14 -4.67 -1.14 -33.70
CA LYS A 14 -3.99 -1.73 -34.84
C LYS A 14 -4.48 -3.15 -35.18
N THR A 15 -4.48 -3.46 -36.48
CA THR A 15 -4.79 -4.81 -36.98
C THR A 15 -3.63 -5.77 -36.75
N LEU A 16 -3.89 -7.07 -36.77
CA LEU A 16 -2.86 -8.10 -36.57
C LEU A 16 -1.67 -8.02 -37.58
N PRO A 17 -1.89 -7.69 -38.86
CA PRO A 17 -0.79 -7.46 -39.82
C PRO A 17 0.08 -6.27 -39.45
N GLU A 18 -0.52 -5.16 -39.02
CA GLU A 18 0.20 -3.95 -38.60
C GLU A 18 1.03 -4.20 -37.34
N LEU A 19 0.48 -4.91 -36.34
CA LEU A 19 1.21 -5.31 -35.15
C LEU A 19 2.40 -6.22 -35.48
N ARG A 20 2.25 -7.14 -36.43
CA ARG A 20 3.37 -8.00 -36.91
C ARG A 20 4.47 -7.17 -37.57
N ALA A 21 4.11 -6.15 -38.33
CA ALA A 21 5.07 -5.22 -38.92
C ALA A 21 5.85 -4.43 -37.87
N GLU A 22 5.16 -3.93 -36.82
CA GLU A 22 5.80 -3.22 -35.70
C GLU A 22 6.69 -4.17 -34.87
N ALA A 23 6.23 -5.38 -34.56
CA ALA A 23 7.02 -6.38 -33.85
C ALA A 23 8.33 -6.73 -34.57
N LYS A 24 8.30 -6.82 -35.91
CA LYS A 24 9.51 -7.04 -36.74
C LYS A 24 10.47 -5.85 -36.65
N LYS A 25 9.97 -4.60 -36.65
CA LYS A 25 10.80 -3.40 -36.50
C LYS A 25 11.51 -3.35 -35.14
N LEU A 26 10.87 -3.91 -34.10
CA LEU A 26 11.40 -4.01 -32.75
C LEU A 26 12.30 -5.25 -32.54
N GLY A 27 12.57 -6.04 -33.58
CA GLY A 27 13.48 -7.19 -33.53
C GLY A 27 12.87 -8.44 -32.88
N ILE A 28 11.54 -8.51 -32.68
CA ILE A 28 10.87 -9.68 -32.11
C ILE A 28 10.92 -10.84 -33.12
N LYS A 29 11.56 -11.94 -32.73
CA LYS A 29 11.66 -13.16 -33.54
C LYS A 29 10.38 -14.00 -33.36
N ARG A 30 9.93 -14.66 -34.45
CA ARG A 30 8.75 -15.57 -34.49
C ARG A 30 7.39 -14.86 -34.27
N VAL A 31 7.09 -13.85 -35.08
CA VAL A 31 5.80 -13.15 -35.08
C VAL A 31 4.66 -13.88 -35.83
N SER A 32 4.93 -14.97 -36.53
CA SER A 32 3.93 -15.77 -37.25
C SER A 32 3.31 -16.83 -36.34
N GLY A 33 1.96 -16.85 -36.26
CA GLY A 33 1.23 -17.82 -35.43
C GLY A 33 0.83 -17.34 -34.06
N ILE A 34 1.29 -16.17 -33.64
CA ILE A 34 0.95 -15.56 -32.34
C ILE A 34 -0.43 -14.84 -32.42
N LYS A 35 -1.27 -14.99 -31.40
CA LYS A 35 -2.55 -14.28 -31.28
C LYS A 35 -2.34 -12.78 -31.04
N LYS A 36 -3.34 -11.94 -31.38
CA LYS A 36 -3.26 -10.48 -31.28
C LYS A 36 -2.83 -10.01 -29.88
N ASP A 37 -3.41 -10.55 -28.83
CA ASP A 37 -3.16 -10.15 -27.45
C ASP A 37 -1.76 -10.52 -26.96
N GLU A 38 -1.25 -11.65 -27.38
CA GLU A 38 0.08 -12.13 -27.04
C GLU A 38 1.18 -11.36 -27.81
N LEU A 39 0.87 -10.96 -29.04
CA LEU A 39 1.75 -10.12 -29.84
C LEU A 39 1.80 -8.69 -29.29
N LEU A 40 0.69 -8.14 -28.85
CA LEU A 40 0.61 -6.84 -28.16
C LEU A 40 1.46 -6.82 -26.88
N LYS A 41 1.37 -7.88 -26.07
CA LYS A 41 2.21 -8.01 -24.87
C LYS A 41 3.70 -8.02 -25.22
N SER A 42 4.10 -8.82 -26.21
CA SER A 42 5.50 -8.90 -26.65
C SER A 42 6.04 -7.57 -27.20
N ILE A 43 5.20 -6.80 -27.90
CA ILE A 43 5.55 -5.46 -28.39
C ILE A 43 5.72 -4.48 -27.24
N LYS A 44 4.80 -4.48 -26.27
CA LYS A 44 4.88 -3.61 -25.08
C LYS A 44 6.14 -3.90 -24.27
N ILE A 45 6.51 -5.16 -24.06
CA ILE A 45 7.74 -5.57 -23.38
C ILE A 45 8.98 -5.09 -24.14
N ALA A 46 9.06 -5.34 -25.45
CA ALA A 46 10.19 -4.92 -26.26
C ALA A 46 10.36 -3.38 -26.30
N ILE A 47 9.28 -2.62 -26.36
CA ILE A 47 9.32 -1.15 -26.25
C ILE A 47 9.84 -0.72 -24.87
N HIS A 48 9.42 -1.39 -23.82
CA HIS A 48 9.87 -1.10 -22.47
C HIS A 48 11.38 -1.37 -22.30
N GLU A 49 11.87 -2.50 -22.77
CA GLU A 49 13.29 -2.87 -22.77
C GLU A 49 14.15 -1.89 -23.60
N ILE A 50 13.65 -1.46 -24.77
CA ILE A 50 14.34 -0.48 -25.62
C ILE A 50 14.39 0.88 -24.91
N ASN A 51 13.29 1.32 -24.30
CA ASN A 51 13.26 2.59 -23.56
C ASN A 51 14.18 2.57 -22.33
N LEU A 52 14.27 1.44 -21.63
CA LEU A 52 15.22 1.24 -20.54
C LEU A 52 16.68 1.25 -21.03
N SER A 53 16.98 0.58 -22.13
CA SER A 53 18.33 0.58 -22.71
C SER A 53 18.74 1.94 -23.27
N GLU A 54 17.84 2.64 -23.96
CA GLU A 54 18.07 4.01 -24.44
C GLU A 54 18.24 5.02 -23.27
N ALA A 55 17.52 4.84 -22.17
CA ALA A 55 17.68 5.63 -20.96
C ALA A 55 19.04 5.34 -20.31
N ALA A 56 19.47 4.09 -20.26
CA ALA A 56 20.77 3.68 -19.74
C ALA A 56 21.93 4.18 -20.64
N GLU A 57 21.81 4.08 -21.98
CA GLU A 57 22.81 4.62 -22.91
C GLU A 57 22.89 6.14 -22.88
N LYS A 58 21.75 6.82 -22.76
CA LYS A 58 21.72 8.28 -22.56
C LYS A 58 22.30 8.71 -21.22
N ALA A 59 22.21 7.87 -20.19
CA ALA A 59 22.87 8.10 -18.91
C ALA A 59 24.40 7.90 -18.99
N GLN A 60 24.89 6.95 -19.81
CA GLN A 60 26.31 6.68 -20.00
C GLN A 60 27.02 7.68 -20.94
N ASN A 61 26.30 8.27 -21.90
CA ASN A 61 26.87 9.17 -22.93
C ASN A 61 26.70 10.67 -22.62
N ARG A 62 26.27 11.04 -21.39
CA ARG A 62 26.25 12.44 -20.98
C ARG A 62 27.60 12.88 -20.47
N GLU A 63 28.00 14.11 -20.84
CA GLU A 63 29.04 14.83 -20.13
C GLU A 63 28.79 14.74 -18.63
N PRO A 64 29.81 14.54 -17.80
CA PRO A 64 29.62 14.49 -16.35
C PRO A 64 28.84 15.72 -15.90
N GLU A 65 27.74 15.52 -15.20
CA GLU A 65 27.01 16.64 -14.61
C GLU A 65 27.99 17.46 -13.77
N PRO A 66 27.92 18.80 -13.81
CA PRO A 66 28.78 19.63 -12.98
C PRO A 66 28.64 19.14 -11.53
N PRO A 67 29.75 19.13 -10.77
CA PRO A 67 29.73 18.67 -9.39
C PRO A 67 28.62 19.40 -8.64
N ALA A 68 27.90 18.65 -7.78
CA ALA A 68 26.83 19.24 -6.99
C ALA A 68 27.36 20.46 -6.24
N PRO A 69 26.64 21.58 -6.23
CA PRO A 69 27.10 22.78 -5.50
C PRO A 69 27.28 22.41 -4.02
N GLU A 70 28.28 23.02 -3.38
CA GLU A 70 28.43 22.91 -1.93
C GLU A 70 27.21 23.56 -1.25
N GLY A 71 26.63 22.87 -0.27
CA GLY A 71 25.49 23.37 0.46
C GLY A 71 24.95 22.32 1.43
N GLU A 72 23.94 22.68 2.18
CA GLU A 72 23.25 21.78 3.10
C GLU A 72 22.37 20.81 2.33
N GLU A 73 22.48 19.50 2.62
CA GLU A 73 21.60 18.51 2.02
C GLU A 73 20.29 18.43 2.82
N SER A 74 19.18 18.43 2.11
CA SER A 74 17.87 18.28 2.70
C SER A 74 17.00 17.34 1.87
N GLU A 75 15.99 16.76 2.50
CA GLU A 75 15.08 15.79 1.91
C GLU A 75 13.65 16.07 2.38
N GLY A 76 12.67 15.86 1.50
CA GLY A 76 11.27 16.04 1.85
C GLY A 76 10.30 15.57 0.78
N ILE A 77 9.04 15.41 1.16
CA ILE A 77 7.97 15.00 0.26
C ILE A 77 7.42 16.22 -0.47
N LEU A 78 7.44 16.16 -1.80
CA LEU A 78 6.98 17.26 -2.64
C LEU A 78 5.46 17.43 -2.60
N GLU A 79 5.03 18.65 -2.31
CA GLU A 79 3.68 19.12 -2.57
C GLU A 79 3.73 20.23 -3.63
N ILE A 80 3.03 20.05 -4.75
CA ILE A 80 2.96 21.04 -5.83
C ILE A 80 1.73 21.92 -5.62
N MET A 81 1.96 23.23 -5.60
CA MET A 81 0.91 24.24 -5.47
C MET A 81 0.22 24.53 -6.81
N ALA A 82 -0.97 25.12 -6.76
CA ALA A 82 -1.77 25.45 -7.96
C ALA A 82 -0.99 26.26 -9.00
N ASP A 83 -0.08 27.14 -8.57
CA ASP A 83 0.75 27.98 -9.43
C ASP A 83 1.95 27.23 -10.05
N GLY A 84 2.11 25.92 -9.77
CA GLY A 84 3.08 25.05 -10.39
C GLY A 84 4.48 25.07 -9.76
N TYR A 85 4.75 25.87 -8.72
CA TYR A 85 5.89 25.68 -7.81
C TYR A 85 5.50 24.70 -6.69
N GLY A 86 6.44 24.33 -5.83
CA GLY A 86 6.13 23.40 -4.75
C GLY A 86 6.97 23.61 -3.50
N PHE A 87 6.67 22.82 -2.48
CA PHE A 87 7.43 22.72 -1.25
C PHE A 87 7.77 21.27 -0.95
N LEU A 88 8.97 21.04 -0.45
CA LEU A 88 9.34 19.78 0.14
C LEU A 88 8.93 19.82 1.61
N ARG A 89 7.97 18.99 1.97
CA ARG A 89 7.48 18.82 3.34
C ARG A 89 8.46 17.95 4.11
N THR A 90 9.05 18.48 5.15
CA THR A 90 10.13 17.80 5.88
C THR A 90 9.64 17.00 7.09
N GLN A 91 8.41 17.24 7.54
CA GLN A 91 7.83 16.59 8.71
C GLN A 91 6.38 16.18 8.44
N ASN A 92 6.01 14.96 8.79
CA ASN A 92 4.64 14.41 8.79
C ASN A 92 3.82 14.72 7.52
N PHE A 93 4.49 14.99 6.37
CA PHE A 93 3.87 15.34 5.07
C PHE A 93 3.02 16.62 5.09
N GLU A 94 3.24 17.49 6.04
CA GLU A 94 2.46 18.73 6.24
C GLU A 94 3.34 19.98 6.20
N GLN A 95 2.67 21.13 6.12
CA GLN A 95 3.35 22.42 6.07
C GLN A 95 4.06 22.71 7.39
N GLY A 96 5.36 23.01 7.33
CA GLY A 96 6.20 23.36 8.45
C GLY A 96 7.10 24.56 8.18
N ASP A 97 7.76 25.05 9.24
CA ASP A 97 8.69 26.18 9.11
C ASP A 97 9.99 25.82 8.41
N ASN A 98 10.35 24.52 8.37
CA ASN A 98 11.53 24.01 7.71
C ASN A 98 11.28 23.53 6.27
N ASP A 99 10.15 23.87 5.68
CA ASP A 99 9.83 23.52 4.31
C ASP A 99 10.80 24.16 3.31
N ILE A 100 11.03 23.47 2.20
CA ILE A 100 12.00 23.90 1.20
C ILE A 100 11.27 24.20 -0.10
N TYR A 101 11.42 25.44 -0.57
CA TYR A 101 10.85 25.83 -1.85
C TYR A 101 11.52 25.11 -3.01
N ILE A 102 10.72 24.62 -3.96
CA ILE A 102 11.18 24.07 -5.24
C ILE A 102 10.55 24.83 -6.41
N SER A 103 11.38 25.21 -7.36
CA SER A 103 10.92 26.00 -8.51
C SER A 103 10.17 25.19 -9.54
N GLN A 104 9.24 25.83 -10.26
CA GLN A 104 8.51 25.23 -11.37
C GLN A 104 9.43 24.66 -12.45
N SER A 105 10.59 25.29 -12.70
CA SER A 105 11.58 24.81 -13.68
C SER A 105 12.18 23.47 -13.30
N GLN A 106 12.49 23.23 -12.02
CA GLN A 106 13.00 21.95 -11.52
C GLN A 106 11.91 20.88 -11.56
N ILE A 107 10.67 21.21 -11.15
CA ILE A 107 9.52 20.31 -11.23
C ILE A 107 9.32 19.83 -12.68
N ARG A 108 9.33 20.73 -13.64
CA ARG A 108 9.18 20.39 -15.06
C ARG A 108 10.37 19.60 -15.61
N ARG A 109 11.60 19.97 -15.24
CA ARG A 109 12.83 19.33 -15.72
C ARG A 109 12.86 17.85 -15.40
N PHE A 110 12.47 17.47 -14.19
CA PHE A 110 12.52 16.10 -13.69
C PHE A 110 11.15 15.40 -13.68
N ASN A 111 10.12 16.04 -14.26
CA ASN A 111 8.74 15.53 -14.27
C ASN A 111 8.27 15.11 -12.86
N LEU A 112 8.59 15.96 -11.87
CA LEU A 112 8.23 15.71 -10.48
C LEU A 112 6.73 15.87 -10.26
N ARG A 113 6.20 15.12 -9.32
CA ARG A 113 4.78 15.12 -8.97
C ARG A 113 4.62 15.17 -7.45
N THR A 114 3.48 15.65 -6.99
CA THR A 114 3.12 15.56 -5.57
C THR A 114 3.29 14.13 -5.06
N GLY A 115 3.92 13.99 -3.89
CA GLY A 115 4.26 12.70 -3.29
C GLY A 115 5.67 12.18 -3.61
N ASP A 116 6.42 12.83 -4.52
CA ASP A 116 7.83 12.48 -4.71
C ASP A 116 8.66 12.86 -3.49
N ASN A 117 9.50 11.94 -3.03
CA ASN A 117 10.54 12.25 -2.06
C ASN A 117 11.77 12.80 -2.80
N VAL A 118 12.07 14.07 -2.59
CA VAL A 118 13.16 14.75 -3.29
C VAL A 118 14.26 15.08 -2.29
N LYS A 119 15.47 14.59 -2.58
CA LYS A 119 16.68 14.93 -1.84
C LYS A 119 17.59 15.78 -2.70
N GLY A 120 18.20 16.79 -2.12
CA GLY A 120 19.11 17.66 -2.85
C GLY A 120 19.82 18.68 -2.00
N VAL A 121 20.58 19.54 -2.68
CA VAL A 121 21.31 20.64 -2.06
C VAL A 121 20.40 21.86 -1.97
N THR A 122 20.35 22.47 -0.80
CA THR A 122 19.52 23.63 -0.49
C THR A 122 20.37 24.84 -0.18
N ARG A 123 19.80 26.02 -0.35
CA ARG A 123 20.31 27.29 0.17
C ARG A 123 19.37 27.83 1.24
N GLN A 124 19.92 28.54 2.17
CA GLN A 124 19.14 29.26 3.18
C GLN A 124 18.23 30.34 2.55
N ALA A 125 17.16 30.70 3.25
CA ALA A 125 16.28 31.79 2.87
C ALA A 125 17.07 33.10 2.77
N ARG A 126 16.83 33.88 1.71
CA ARG A 126 17.39 35.22 1.53
C ARG A 126 16.53 36.26 2.29
N GLU A 127 17.03 37.46 2.40
CA GLU A 127 16.27 38.57 2.96
C GLU A 127 14.95 38.76 2.20
N GLY A 128 13.82 38.65 2.92
CA GLY A 128 12.47 38.69 2.36
C GLY A 128 11.88 37.33 1.92
N GLU A 129 12.64 36.23 1.96
CA GLU A 129 12.13 34.87 1.73
C GLU A 129 11.81 34.20 3.08
N ARG A 130 10.70 33.48 3.14
CA ARG A 130 10.31 32.70 4.35
C ARG A 130 11.01 31.35 4.42
N TYR A 131 11.25 30.72 3.28
CA TYR A 131 11.76 29.36 3.19
C TYR A 131 13.09 29.29 2.43
N GLY A 132 13.95 28.33 2.81
CA GLY A 132 15.10 27.94 2.01
C GLY A 132 14.66 27.39 0.64
N ALA A 133 15.57 27.27 -0.31
CA ALA A 133 15.24 26.82 -1.65
C ALA A 133 16.14 25.68 -2.11
N LEU A 134 15.56 24.69 -2.79
CA LEU A 134 16.29 23.62 -3.45
C LEU A 134 17.06 24.19 -4.65
N VAL A 135 18.38 23.98 -4.67
CA VAL A 135 19.29 24.47 -5.74
C VAL A 135 19.62 23.34 -6.72
N TYR A 136 19.81 22.13 -6.18
CA TYR A 136 20.19 20.97 -6.97
C TYR A 136 19.42 19.71 -6.50
N VAL A 137 18.85 18.96 -7.45
CA VAL A 137 18.16 17.68 -7.16
C VAL A 137 19.17 16.55 -7.24
N LYS A 138 19.41 15.85 -6.14
CA LYS A 138 20.36 14.74 -6.04
C LYS A 138 19.72 13.39 -6.31
N SER A 139 18.54 13.16 -5.73
CA SER A 139 17.75 11.95 -5.96
C SER A 139 16.24 12.23 -5.89
N VAL A 140 15.47 11.35 -6.50
CA VAL A 140 13.99 11.33 -6.44
C VAL A 140 13.57 9.93 -6.03
N ASN A 141 12.89 9.81 -4.89
CA ASN A 141 12.49 8.55 -4.26
C ASN A 141 13.67 7.56 -4.05
N GLY A 142 14.86 8.09 -3.78
CA GLY A 142 16.09 7.33 -3.60
C GLY A 142 16.84 6.98 -4.88
N ASP A 143 16.26 7.22 -6.06
CA ASP A 143 16.86 6.90 -7.36
C ASP A 143 17.40 8.14 -8.07
N ASN A 144 18.16 7.93 -9.16
CA ASN A 144 18.62 9.03 -10.01
C ASN A 144 17.41 9.85 -10.53
N PRO A 145 17.45 11.21 -10.49
CA PRO A 145 16.32 12.05 -10.92
C PRO A 145 15.85 11.80 -12.35
N GLN A 146 16.73 11.30 -13.23
CA GLN A 146 16.36 10.98 -14.61
C GLN A 146 15.38 9.79 -14.71
N MET A 147 15.37 8.89 -13.73
CA MET A 147 14.42 7.77 -13.69
C MET A 147 12.98 8.26 -13.49
N ALA A 148 12.80 9.38 -12.81
CA ALA A 148 11.48 9.98 -12.60
C ALA A 148 10.87 10.54 -13.90
N VAL A 149 11.69 10.95 -14.88
CA VAL A 149 11.22 11.59 -16.13
C VAL A 149 10.36 10.62 -16.97
N GLY A 150 10.76 9.36 -17.05
CA GLY A 150 10.12 8.35 -17.93
C GLY A 150 9.13 7.42 -17.23
N ARG A 151 8.89 7.58 -15.93
CA ARG A 151 8.01 6.67 -15.19
C ARG A 151 6.56 6.75 -15.67
N PRO A 152 5.85 5.60 -15.75
CA PRO A 152 4.44 5.56 -16.11
C PRO A 152 3.58 6.24 -15.04
N LEU A 153 2.35 6.61 -15.41
CA LEU A 153 1.33 7.04 -14.44
C LEU A 153 0.76 5.81 -13.71
N PHE A 154 0.51 5.94 -12.41
CA PHE A 154 -0.09 4.89 -11.60
C PHE A 154 -1.40 4.34 -12.19
N GLU A 155 -2.22 5.23 -12.74
CA GLU A 155 -3.50 4.90 -13.35
C GLU A 155 -3.36 4.04 -14.63
N ASN A 156 -2.19 4.06 -15.28
CA ASN A 156 -1.91 3.32 -16.51
C ASN A 156 -1.26 1.94 -16.24
N LEU A 157 -0.96 1.63 -14.98
CA LEU A 157 -0.35 0.36 -14.61
C LEU A 157 -1.41 -0.75 -14.60
N THR A 158 -1.05 -1.94 -15.10
CA THR A 158 -1.97 -3.09 -15.21
C THR A 158 -2.10 -3.80 -13.85
N PRO A 159 -3.28 -3.79 -13.20
CA PRO A 159 -3.48 -4.46 -11.93
C PRO A 159 -3.65 -5.97 -12.11
N ILE A 160 -3.03 -6.75 -11.21
CA ILE A 160 -3.18 -8.20 -11.13
C ILE A 160 -3.57 -8.62 -9.70
N TYR A 161 -3.99 -9.87 -9.52
CA TYR A 161 -4.24 -10.40 -8.17
C TYR A 161 -2.94 -10.56 -7.38
N PRO A 162 -2.97 -10.35 -6.05
CA PRO A 162 -1.86 -10.70 -5.16
C PRO A 162 -1.48 -12.18 -5.33
N SER A 163 -0.18 -12.43 -5.55
CA SER A 163 0.37 -13.78 -5.74
C SER A 163 1.67 -14.03 -4.97
N GLU A 164 2.20 -12.99 -4.34
CA GLU A 164 3.37 -13.05 -3.46
C GLU A 164 2.93 -12.73 -2.04
N LYS A 165 3.09 -13.69 -1.13
CA LYS A 165 2.64 -13.60 0.27
C LYS A 165 3.57 -12.69 1.08
N LEU A 166 2.99 -11.79 1.86
CA LEU A 166 3.67 -11.08 2.94
C LEU A 166 3.61 -11.93 4.20
N VAL A 167 4.69 -12.62 4.51
CA VAL A 167 4.78 -13.54 5.64
C VAL A 167 4.90 -12.74 6.94
N LEU A 168 3.99 -13.01 7.89
CA LEU A 168 3.94 -12.37 9.21
C LEU A 168 4.46 -13.27 10.34
N GLU A 169 4.72 -14.54 10.09
CA GLU A 169 5.33 -15.45 11.06
C GLU A 169 6.75 -14.99 11.39
N THR A 170 7.04 -14.74 12.67
CA THR A 170 8.36 -14.25 13.13
C THR A 170 8.99 -15.14 14.19
N THR A 171 8.26 -15.44 15.24
CA THR A 171 8.69 -16.32 16.35
C THR A 171 7.58 -17.30 16.72
N PRO A 172 7.89 -18.43 17.37
CA PRO A 172 6.87 -19.40 17.78
C PRO A 172 5.78 -18.82 18.68
N ASP A 173 6.11 -17.81 19.48
CA ASP A 173 5.21 -17.20 20.46
C ASP A 173 4.34 -16.10 19.86
N GLU A 174 4.70 -15.57 18.67
CA GLU A 174 3.91 -14.56 17.97
C GLU A 174 2.76 -15.21 17.19
N ILE A 175 1.73 -15.58 17.93
CA ILE A 175 0.57 -16.32 17.40
C ILE A 175 -0.25 -15.51 16.41
N SER A 176 -0.27 -14.16 16.53
CA SER A 176 -1.07 -13.28 15.66
C SER A 176 -0.66 -13.41 14.21
N GLY A 177 0.63 -13.23 13.91
CA GLY A 177 1.18 -13.36 12.56
C GLY A 177 0.97 -14.75 11.99
N ARG A 178 1.18 -15.80 12.82
CA ARG A 178 0.98 -17.19 12.43
C ARG A 178 -0.47 -17.50 12.03
N ILE A 179 -1.45 -16.99 12.80
CA ILE A 179 -2.88 -17.14 12.45
C ILE A 179 -3.20 -16.41 11.14
N ILE A 180 -2.76 -15.16 10.99
CA ILE A 180 -3.06 -14.36 9.81
C ILE A 180 -2.50 -15.03 8.55
N ASP A 181 -1.29 -15.52 8.59
CA ASP A 181 -0.62 -16.18 7.47
C ASP A 181 -1.38 -17.39 6.91
N LEU A 182 -2.17 -18.06 7.74
CA LEU A 182 -2.92 -19.24 7.34
C LEU A 182 -4.41 -18.96 7.11
N VAL A 183 -5.04 -18.15 7.98
CA VAL A 183 -6.50 -17.94 7.96
C VAL A 183 -6.92 -16.82 7.03
N ALA A 184 -6.12 -15.75 6.96
CA ALA A 184 -6.38 -14.57 6.14
C ALA A 184 -5.06 -14.05 5.54
N PRO A 185 -4.39 -14.84 4.68
CA PRO A 185 -3.08 -14.50 4.14
C PRO A 185 -3.11 -13.17 3.39
N ILE A 186 -2.05 -12.41 3.56
CA ILE A 186 -1.87 -11.10 2.94
C ILE A 186 -0.84 -11.24 1.82
N GLY A 187 -1.20 -10.76 0.64
CA GLY A 187 -0.26 -10.71 -0.48
C GLY A 187 0.10 -9.27 -0.85
N LYS A 188 1.24 -9.09 -1.53
CA LYS A 188 1.63 -7.81 -2.13
C LYS A 188 0.53 -7.32 -3.07
N GLY A 189 0.00 -6.12 -2.81
CA GLY A 189 -1.17 -5.59 -3.53
C GLY A 189 -2.52 -5.92 -2.89
N GLN A 190 -2.55 -6.47 -1.68
CA GLN A 190 -3.78 -6.82 -0.97
C GLN A 190 -4.58 -5.57 -0.59
N ARG A 191 -5.90 -5.67 -0.70
CA ARG A 191 -6.85 -4.70 -0.21
C ARG A 191 -7.61 -5.33 0.96
N GLY A 192 -7.01 -5.24 2.17
CA GLY A 192 -7.49 -5.90 3.37
C GLY A 192 -8.23 -4.96 4.31
N MET A 193 -9.30 -5.47 4.89
CA MET A 193 -10.04 -4.77 5.93
C MET A 193 -9.90 -5.51 7.26
N ILE A 194 -9.45 -4.78 8.30
CA ILE A 194 -9.37 -5.27 9.68
C ILE A 194 -10.60 -4.75 10.42
N VAL A 195 -11.56 -5.62 10.61
CA VAL A 195 -12.86 -5.30 11.21
C VAL A 195 -12.74 -5.43 12.72
N ALA A 196 -12.87 -4.31 13.43
CA ALA A 196 -12.56 -4.27 14.86
C ALA A 196 -13.65 -3.55 15.69
N PRO A 197 -14.26 -4.24 16.65
CA PRO A 197 -14.96 -3.58 17.75
C PRO A 197 -13.99 -2.77 18.62
N PRO A 198 -14.49 -1.85 19.46
CA PRO A 198 -13.64 -1.16 20.44
C PRO A 198 -13.02 -2.13 21.45
N LYS A 199 -11.76 -1.84 21.87
CA LYS A 199 -11.01 -2.54 22.94
C LYS A 199 -10.70 -4.03 22.67
N VAL A 200 -10.51 -4.41 21.43
CA VAL A 200 -10.15 -5.78 21.03
C VAL A 200 -8.66 -6.02 20.79
N GLY A 201 -7.81 -5.03 21.08
CA GLY A 201 -6.36 -5.12 20.83
C GLY A 201 -5.93 -4.76 19.41
N LYS A 202 -6.75 -3.98 18.68
CA LYS A 202 -6.50 -3.52 17.31
C LYS A 202 -5.11 -2.90 17.13
N THR A 203 -4.75 -1.93 17.95
CA THR A 203 -3.48 -1.20 17.85
C THR A 203 -2.27 -2.12 18.07
N ILE A 204 -2.34 -3.02 19.04
CA ILE A 204 -1.30 -4.04 19.29
C ILE A 204 -1.13 -4.93 18.05
N LEU A 205 -2.23 -5.40 17.47
CA LEU A 205 -2.21 -6.23 16.28
C LEU A 205 -1.57 -5.51 15.09
N LEU A 206 -1.90 -4.24 14.85
CA LEU A 206 -1.29 -3.44 13.79
C LEU A 206 0.21 -3.26 14.00
N THR A 207 0.65 -2.99 15.23
CA THR A 207 2.07 -2.89 15.58
C THR A 207 2.82 -4.21 15.36
N GLN A 208 2.21 -5.33 15.74
CA GLN A 208 2.77 -6.68 15.48
C GLN A 208 2.90 -6.95 13.98
N MET A 209 1.87 -6.61 13.19
CA MET A 209 1.90 -6.74 11.72
C MET A 209 2.99 -5.86 11.10
N ALA A 210 3.10 -4.60 11.55
CA ALA A 210 4.14 -3.67 11.09
C ALA A 210 5.54 -4.26 11.34
N ASN A 211 5.83 -4.68 12.57
CA ASN A 211 7.13 -5.25 12.94
C ASN A 211 7.42 -6.58 12.22
N ALA A 212 6.40 -7.40 11.96
CA ALA A 212 6.56 -8.62 11.18
C ALA A 212 6.92 -8.30 9.71
N ILE A 213 6.24 -7.34 9.09
CA ILE A 213 6.53 -6.92 7.72
C ILE A 213 7.94 -6.36 7.61
N THR A 214 8.34 -5.44 8.49
CA THR A 214 9.67 -4.82 8.45
C THR A 214 10.79 -5.84 8.68
N LYS A 215 10.55 -6.83 9.54
CA LYS A 215 11.51 -7.88 9.85
C LYS A 215 11.68 -8.90 8.72
N ASN A 216 10.57 -9.35 8.12
CA ASN A 216 10.56 -10.43 7.14
C ASN A 216 10.72 -9.92 5.70
N HIS A 217 10.39 -8.64 5.43
CA HIS A 217 10.35 -8.03 4.11
C HIS A 217 11.05 -6.66 4.12
N SER A 218 12.36 -6.67 4.31
CA SER A 218 13.18 -5.44 4.40
C SER A 218 13.16 -4.61 3.11
N GLU A 219 12.80 -5.24 1.97
CA GLU A 219 12.62 -4.58 0.67
C GLU A 219 11.32 -3.79 0.57
N VAL A 220 10.34 -4.09 1.43
CA VAL A 220 9.02 -3.45 1.43
C VAL A 220 9.05 -2.19 2.27
N SER A 221 8.55 -1.10 1.72
CA SER A 221 8.32 0.13 2.49
C SER A 221 6.99 0.04 3.23
N LEU A 222 6.91 0.63 4.42
CA LEU A 222 5.70 0.64 5.25
C LEU A 222 5.33 2.06 5.63
N ILE A 223 4.06 2.42 5.44
CA ILE A 223 3.48 3.65 5.99
C ILE A 223 2.40 3.26 7.00
N MET A 224 2.57 3.68 8.25
CA MET A 224 1.52 3.64 9.25
C MET A 224 0.79 4.99 9.20
N LEU A 225 -0.47 4.98 8.75
CA LEU A 225 -1.30 6.18 8.67
C LEU A 225 -2.36 6.19 9.76
N LEU A 226 -2.22 7.13 10.69
CA LEU A 226 -3.08 7.27 11.87
C LEU A 226 -3.98 8.50 11.70
N ILE A 227 -5.29 8.31 11.58
CA ILE A 227 -6.26 9.39 11.36
C ILE A 227 -7.22 9.50 12.55
N ASP A 228 -7.28 10.68 13.14
CA ASP A 228 -8.15 11.00 14.29
C ASP A 228 -7.87 10.08 15.49
N GLU A 229 -6.58 9.70 15.67
CA GLU A 229 -6.11 8.88 16.80
C GLU A 229 -5.59 9.75 17.94
N ARG A 230 -5.42 9.19 19.13
CA ARG A 230 -4.97 9.93 20.30
C ARG A 230 -3.47 10.18 20.26
N PRO A 231 -2.97 11.37 20.70
CA PRO A 231 -1.55 11.67 20.70
C PRO A 231 -0.70 10.65 21.48
N GLU A 232 -1.20 10.14 22.61
CA GLU A 232 -0.52 9.11 23.39
C GLU A 232 -0.42 7.76 22.65
N GLU A 233 -1.44 7.38 21.88
CA GLU A 233 -1.42 6.16 21.05
C GLU A 233 -0.45 6.31 19.88
N VAL A 234 -0.39 7.49 19.26
CA VAL A 234 0.60 7.83 18.22
C VAL A 234 2.03 7.69 18.77
N THR A 235 2.30 8.27 19.94
CA THR A 235 3.62 8.19 20.58
C THR A 235 4.01 6.75 20.90
N ASP A 236 3.07 5.94 21.39
CA ASP A 236 3.31 4.53 21.71
C ASP A 236 3.65 3.73 20.45
N ILE A 237 2.92 3.94 19.37
CA ILE A 237 3.18 3.32 18.06
C ILE A 237 4.55 3.73 17.53
N GLN A 238 4.91 5.03 17.58
CA GLN A 238 6.21 5.53 17.13
C GLN A 238 7.39 4.89 17.88
N ARG A 239 7.20 4.52 19.15
CA ARG A 239 8.22 3.87 19.97
C ARG A 239 8.26 2.36 19.80
N SER A 240 7.18 1.77 19.34
CA SER A 240 6.99 0.31 19.28
C SER A 240 7.27 -0.29 17.90
N ILE A 241 7.26 0.53 16.84
CA ILE A 241 7.57 0.05 15.48
C ILE A 241 9.05 0.24 15.20
N GLU A 242 9.70 -0.86 14.76
CA GLU A 242 11.11 -0.92 14.42
C GLU A 242 11.27 -1.12 12.91
N GLY A 243 12.27 -0.46 12.30
CA GLY A 243 12.62 -0.62 10.88
C GLY A 243 13.11 0.67 10.23
N GLU A 244 13.95 0.52 9.20
CA GLU A 244 14.53 1.68 8.48
C GLU A 244 13.60 2.23 7.40
N ASN A 245 12.72 1.40 6.82
CA ASN A 245 11.81 1.74 5.72
C ASN A 245 10.37 1.98 6.21
N VAL A 246 10.21 2.67 7.35
CA VAL A 246 8.91 2.93 7.98
C VAL A 246 8.68 4.42 8.14
N ASP A 247 7.56 4.88 7.58
CA ASP A 247 7.04 6.22 7.83
C ASP A 247 5.80 6.13 8.73
N ILE A 248 5.80 6.84 9.86
CA ILE A 248 4.61 6.98 10.71
C ILE A 248 4.04 8.37 10.50
N VAL A 249 2.92 8.44 9.80
CA VAL A 249 2.22 9.65 9.40
C VAL A 249 0.89 9.72 10.14
N TYR A 250 0.60 10.84 10.74
CA TYR A 250 -0.55 10.95 11.62
C TYR A 250 -1.24 12.31 11.55
N SER A 251 -2.51 12.31 11.94
CA SER A 251 -3.29 13.49 12.20
C SER A 251 -4.20 13.18 13.40
N THR A 252 -3.90 13.77 14.55
CA THR A 252 -4.52 13.44 15.83
C THR A 252 -5.92 14.05 15.97
N PHE A 253 -6.70 13.58 16.94
CA PHE A 253 -8.12 13.94 17.11
C PHE A 253 -8.38 15.41 17.40
N ASP A 254 -7.38 16.15 17.86
CA ASP A 254 -7.41 17.60 18.14
C ASP A 254 -7.17 18.45 16.88
N GLU A 255 -6.80 17.82 15.75
CA GLU A 255 -6.66 18.48 14.47
C GLU A 255 -8.02 18.65 13.74
N LYS A 256 -8.05 19.60 12.80
CA LYS A 256 -9.24 19.86 11.99
C LYS A 256 -9.44 18.75 10.93
N PRO A 257 -10.70 18.50 10.52
CA PRO A 257 -10.98 17.51 9.47
C PRO A 257 -10.22 17.74 8.14
N GLU A 258 -9.96 19.02 7.79
CA GLU A 258 -9.17 19.39 6.60
C GLU A 258 -7.74 18.88 6.69
N HIS A 259 -7.18 18.82 7.90
CA HIS A 259 -5.85 18.29 8.15
C HIS A 259 -5.81 16.76 7.93
N HIS A 260 -6.80 16.02 8.43
CA HIS A 260 -6.94 14.58 8.17
C HIS A 260 -7.01 14.28 6.65
N LYS A 261 -7.74 15.13 5.90
CA LYS A 261 -7.84 15.07 4.45
C LYS A 261 -6.46 15.26 3.80
N LEU A 262 -5.78 16.38 4.13
CA LEU A 262 -4.49 16.73 3.53
C LEU A 262 -3.46 15.60 3.70
N VAL A 263 -3.31 15.12 4.93
CA VAL A 263 -2.36 14.04 5.26
C VAL A 263 -2.69 12.76 4.48
N ALA A 264 -3.96 12.35 4.43
CA ALA A 264 -4.36 11.16 3.69
C ALA A 264 -4.15 11.31 2.18
N GLU A 265 -4.41 12.49 1.60
CA GLU A 265 -4.16 12.77 0.17
C GLU A 265 -2.66 12.70 -0.14
N MET A 266 -1.80 13.29 0.71
CA MET A 266 -0.35 13.25 0.54
C MET A 266 0.21 11.82 0.63
N VAL A 267 -0.27 11.01 1.58
CA VAL A 267 0.12 9.59 1.69
C VAL A 267 -0.27 8.81 0.44
N LEU A 268 -1.47 9.01 -0.10
CA LEU A 268 -1.89 8.34 -1.32
C LEU A 268 -1.01 8.73 -2.52
N GLU A 269 -0.70 10.01 -2.69
CA GLU A 269 0.18 10.46 -3.77
C GLU A 269 1.61 9.95 -3.58
N ARG A 270 2.14 9.92 -2.35
CA ARG A 270 3.41 9.27 -2.02
C ARG A 270 3.42 7.80 -2.42
N ALA A 271 2.38 7.06 -2.04
CA ALA A 271 2.24 5.64 -2.38
C ALA A 271 2.27 5.40 -3.90
N LYS A 272 1.54 6.20 -4.66
CA LYS A 272 1.54 6.10 -6.12
C LYS A 272 2.94 6.33 -6.71
N ARG A 273 3.68 7.34 -6.22
CA ARG A 273 5.05 7.63 -6.71
C ARG A 273 6.00 6.47 -6.50
N MET A 274 5.90 5.79 -5.36
CA MET A 274 6.72 4.62 -5.06
C MET A 274 6.42 3.44 -5.98
N VAL A 275 5.13 3.14 -6.17
CA VAL A 275 4.70 2.04 -7.06
C VAL A 275 5.04 2.32 -8.53
N GLU A 276 4.96 3.57 -9.00
CA GLU A 276 5.38 3.98 -10.34
C GLU A 276 6.87 3.71 -10.62
N GLN A 277 7.68 3.60 -9.56
CA GLN A 277 9.10 3.23 -9.63
C GLN A 277 9.36 1.74 -9.35
N GLY A 278 8.30 0.92 -9.31
CA GLY A 278 8.41 -0.52 -9.11
C GLY A 278 8.66 -0.94 -7.67
N LYS A 279 8.44 -0.06 -6.68
CA LYS A 279 8.60 -0.39 -5.25
C LYS A 279 7.34 -1.04 -4.68
N ASP A 280 7.54 -1.91 -3.70
CA ASP A 280 6.47 -2.50 -2.90
C ASP A 280 6.21 -1.64 -1.67
N LEU A 281 4.94 -1.27 -1.45
CA LEU A 281 4.52 -0.47 -0.32
C LEU A 281 3.33 -1.10 0.40
N VAL A 282 3.39 -1.11 1.73
CA VAL A 282 2.27 -1.43 2.60
C VAL A 282 1.81 -0.18 3.34
N ILE A 283 0.52 0.10 3.30
CA ILE A 283 -0.12 1.12 4.15
C ILE A 283 -0.99 0.41 5.19
N LEU A 284 -0.69 0.64 6.47
CA LEU A 284 -1.56 0.28 7.58
C LEU A 284 -2.34 1.52 7.98
N LEU A 285 -3.65 1.56 7.67
CA LEU A 285 -4.51 2.73 7.94
C LEU A 285 -5.38 2.51 9.18
N ASP A 286 -5.19 3.31 10.18
CA ASP A 286 -6.04 3.36 11.37
C ASP A 286 -6.70 4.74 11.52
N SER A 287 -7.96 4.97 11.11
CA SER A 287 -8.90 4.04 10.52
C SER A 287 -9.62 4.63 9.29
N ILE A 288 -10.09 3.76 8.40
CA ILE A 288 -10.93 4.16 7.25
C ILE A 288 -12.26 4.75 7.70
N THR A 289 -12.79 4.30 8.84
CA THR A 289 -14.02 4.82 9.44
C THR A 289 -13.85 6.29 9.83
N ARG A 290 -12.77 6.64 10.53
CA ARG A 290 -12.49 8.01 10.95
C ARG A 290 -12.14 8.91 9.76
N LEU A 291 -11.40 8.40 8.78
CA LEU A 291 -11.15 9.11 7.53
C LEU A 291 -12.48 9.45 6.82
N SER A 292 -13.41 8.50 6.73
CA SER A 292 -14.72 8.73 6.10
C SER A 292 -15.56 9.75 6.89
N ARG A 293 -15.49 9.74 8.21
CA ARG A 293 -16.14 10.75 9.07
C ARG A 293 -15.56 12.15 8.85
N ALA A 294 -14.24 12.28 8.74
CA ALA A 294 -13.59 13.55 8.44
C ALA A 294 -14.05 14.11 7.09
N TYR A 295 -14.10 13.28 6.07
CA TYR A 295 -14.63 13.69 4.76
C TYR A 295 -16.11 14.09 4.83
N ASN A 296 -16.93 13.41 5.65
CA ASN A 296 -18.35 13.78 5.82
C ASN A 296 -18.56 15.19 6.43
N LEU A 297 -17.57 15.69 7.16
CA LEU A 297 -17.61 17.06 7.71
C LEU A 297 -17.16 18.13 6.70
N ILE A 298 -16.35 17.75 5.71
CA ILE A 298 -15.70 18.69 4.78
C ILE A 298 -16.46 18.81 3.46
N VAL A 299 -17.03 17.70 2.95
CA VAL A 299 -17.68 17.69 1.64
C VAL A 299 -18.93 18.54 1.63
N PRO A 300 -19.19 19.34 0.57
CA PRO A 300 -20.46 20.01 0.40
C PRO A 300 -21.62 19.02 0.37
N PRO A 301 -22.74 19.30 1.02
CA PRO A 301 -23.91 18.42 1.01
C PRO A 301 -24.38 18.08 -0.40
N SER A 302 -24.46 16.80 -0.73
CA SER A 302 -24.95 16.33 -2.04
C SER A 302 -26.47 16.40 -2.21
N GLY A 303 -27.18 16.72 -1.12
CA GLY A 303 -28.65 16.64 -1.05
C GLY A 303 -29.19 15.21 -0.86
N ARG A 304 -28.32 14.23 -0.72
CA ARG A 304 -28.65 12.83 -0.41
C ARG A 304 -27.97 12.44 0.89
N THR A 305 -28.68 11.71 1.74
CA THR A 305 -28.13 11.26 3.01
C THR A 305 -28.40 9.76 3.17
N LEU A 306 -27.35 9.00 3.43
CA LEU A 306 -27.43 7.61 3.84
C LEU A 306 -27.86 7.51 5.31
N SER A 307 -28.20 6.32 5.75
CA SER A 307 -28.51 6.06 7.16
C SER A 307 -27.34 6.52 8.06
N GLY A 308 -27.64 7.06 9.24
CA GLY A 308 -26.63 7.57 10.16
C GLY A 308 -26.06 8.97 9.83
N GLY A 309 -26.65 9.70 8.85
CA GLY A 309 -26.22 11.05 8.53
C GLY A 309 -24.98 11.14 7.61
N LEU A 310 -24.66 10.05 6.92
CA LEU A 310 -23.51 10.00 6.00
C LEU A 310 -23.91 10.51 4.60
N ASP A 311 -23.19 11.48 4.08
CA ASP A 311 -23.32 11.91 2.70
C ASP A 311 -22.58 10.92 1.78
N PRO A 312 -23.18 10.40 0.69
CA PRO A 312 -22.50 9.48 -0.25
C PRO A 312 -21.20 10.06 -0.84
N SER A 313 -21.12 11.38 -1.01
CA SER A 313 -19.92 12.03 -1.56
C SER A 313 -18.71 11.96 -0.61
N ALA A 314 -18.96 11.83 0.69
CA ALA A 314 -17.91 11.65 1.71
C ALA A 314 -17.11 10.35 1.53
N LEU A 315 -17.71 9.34 0.91
CA LEU A 315 -17.06 8.06 0.67
C LEU A 315 -16.18 8.02 -0.57
N TYR A 316 -16.25 9.03 -1.44
CA TYR A 316 -15.56 9.00 -2.72
C TYR A 316 -14.04 8.89 -2.57
N PHE A 317 -13.42 9.78 -1.79
CA PHE A 317 -11.96 9.72 -1.58
C PHE A 317 -11.53 8.51 -0.76
N PRO A 318 -12.14 8.19 0.40
CA PRO A 318 -11.80 6.98 1.14
C PRO A 318 -11.91 5.70 0.31
N LYS A 319 -12.92 5.56 -0.57
CA LYS A 319 -13.01 4.46 -1.54
C LYS A 319 -11.91 4.49 -2.58
N LYS A 320 -11.55 5.67 -3.10
CA LYS A 320 -10.42 5.85 -4.02
C LYS A 320 -9.10 5.45 -3.34
N PHE A 321 -8.89 5.86 -2.09
CA PHE A 321 -7.73 5.50 -1.29
C PHE A 321 -7.61 3.98 -1.12
N PHE A 322 -8.64 3.35 -0.58
CA PHE A 322 -8.67 1.91 -0.35
C PHE A 322 -8.62 1.11 -1.66
N GLY A 323 -9.30 1.59 -2.70
CA GLY A 323 -9.32 1.00 -4.04
C GLY A 323 -8.02 1.16 -4.83
N ALA A 324 -7.09 2.00 -4.38
CA ALA A 324 -5.76 2.13 -4.99
C ALA A 324 -4.90 0.88 -4.76
N ALA A 325 -5.18 0.09 -3.72
CA ALA A 325 -4.46 -1.15 -3.43
C ALA A 325 -4.52 -2.13 -4.61
N ARG A 326 -3.37 -2.50 -5.14
CA ARG A 326 -3.21 -3.42 -6.27
C ARG A 326 -1.78 -3.95 -6.38
N ASN A 327 -1.65 -5.14 -6.89
CA ASN A 327 -0.39 -5.66 -7.41
C ASN A 327 -0.28 -5.28 -8.89
N ILE A 328 0.92 -4.95 -9.38
CA ILE A 328 1.14 -4.47 -10.74
C ILE A 328 1.90 -5.52 -11.56
N GLU A 329 1.42 -5.80 -12.75
CA GLU A 329 2.09 -6.71 -13.70
C GLU A 329 3.49 -6.16 -14.05
N ASN A 330 4.55 -6.93 -13.73
CA ASN A 330 5.96 -6.53 -13.92
C ASN A 330 6.35 -5.21 -13.25
N GLY A 331 5.75 -4.90 -12.11
CA GLY A 331 6.00 -3.67 -11.36
C GLY A 331 5.98 -3.91 -9.85
N GLY A 332 5.90 -2.82 -9.09
CA GLY A 332 5.73 -2.86 -7.64
C GLY A 332 4.29 -3.16 -7.22
N SER A 333 4.01 -2.98 -5.94
CA SER A 333 2.68 -3.19 -5.39
C SER A 333 2.30 -2.14 -4.36
N LEU A 334 0.99 -1.89 -4.24
CA LEU A 334 0.40 -1.13 -3.14
C LEU A 334 -0.54 -2.04 -2.35
N THR A 335 -0.16 -2.39 -1.15
CA THR A 335 -1.01 -3.10 -0.18
C THR A 335 -1.63 -2.09 0.78
N VAL A 336 -2.94 -2.15 0.98
CA VAL A 336 -3.64 -1.32 1.98
C VAL A 336 -4.41 -2.21 2.93
N LEU A 337 -4.05 -2.15 4.21
CA LEU A 337 -4.74 -2.82 5.30
C LEU A 337 -5.38 -1.73 6.16
N ALA A 338 -6.69 -1.59 6.07
CA ALA A 338 -7.43 -0.52 6.74
C ALA A 338 -8.31 -1.06 7.85
N THR A 339 -8.26 -0.44 9.03
CA THR A 339 -9.17 -0.78 10.12
C THR A 339 -10.54 -0.16 9.87
N ALA A 340 -11.59 -0.95 10.06
CA ALA A 340 -12.98 -0.52 10.06
C ALA A 340 -13.59 -0.75 11.44
N LEU A 341 -14.14 0.29 12.02
CA LEU A 341 -14.74 0.25 13.36
C LEU A 341 -16.19 -0.24 13.27
N ILE A 342 -16.51 -1.22 14.08
CA ILE A 342 -17.88 -1.76 14.22
C ILE A 342 -18.29 -1.78 15.68
N GLU A 343 -19.58 -2.01 15.98
CA GLU A 343 -20.12 -2.07 17.35
C GLU A 343 -19.78 -0.85 18.22
N THR A 344 -19.64 0.33 17.60
CA THR A 344 -19.36 1.60 18.29
C THR A 344 -20.63 2.25 18.85
N GLY A 345 -21.80 1.72 18.52
CA GLY A 345 -23.09 2.35 18.77
C GLY A 345 -23.46 3.45 17.77
N SER A 346 -22.62 3.74 16.79
CA SER A 346 -22.86 4.71 15.72
C SER A 346 -23.39 4.05 14.46
N LYS A 347 -24.61 4.45 14.04
CA LYS A 347 -25.17 4.02 12.76
C LYS A 347 -24.32 4.43 11.55
N MET A 348 -23.61 5.56 11.65
CA MET A 348 -22.72 6.00 10.59
C MET A 348 -21.58 5.01 10.37
N ASP A 349 -21.00 4.48 11.44
CA ASP A 349 -19.87 3.51 11.33
C ASP A 349 -20.32 2.20 10.71
N GLU A 350 -21.54 1.74 11.06
CA GLU A 350 -22.14 0.55 10.45
C GLU A 350 -22.31 0.74 8.93
N VAL A 351 -22.82 1.90 8.51
CA VAL A 351 -22.98 2.21 7.08
C VAL A 351 -21.64 2.29 6.38
N ILE A 352 -20.64 2.97 6.98
CA ILE A 352 -19.27 3.04 6.44
C ILE A 352 -18.72 1.62 6.25
N PHE A 353 -18.79 0.77 7.28
CA PHE A 353 -18.34 -0.62 7.20
C PHE A 353 -18.97 -1.37 6.02
N GLU A 354 -20.32 -1.35 5.90
CA GLU A 354 -21.03 -2.04 4.82
C GLU A 354 -20.65 -1.50 3.43
N GLU A 355 -20.39 -0.19 3.29
CA GLU A 355 -19.96 0.42 2.04
C GLU A 355 -18.52 0.02 1.59
N PHE A 356 -17.68 -0.38 2.53
CA PHE A 356 -16.31 -0.86 2.26
C PHE A 356 -16.18 -2.37 2.15
N LYS A 357 -17.06 -3.14 2.81
CA LYS A 357 -17.03 -4.61 2.86
C LYS A 357 -16.96 -5.26 1.47
N GLY A 358 -17.72 -4.73 0.50
CA GLY A 358 -17.69 -5.22 -0.88
C GLY A 358 -16.44 -4.81 -1.69
N THR A 359 -15.67 -3.84 -1.21
CA THR A 359 -14.50 -3.29 -1.92
C THR A 359 -13.22 -4.07 -1.62
N GLY A 360 -13.11 -4.63 -0.41
CA GLY A 360 -11.95 -5.43 0.02
C GLY A 360 -11.88 -6.81 -0.66
N ASN A 361 -10.70 -7.41 -0.64
CA ASN A 361 -10.45 -8.79 -1.07
C ASN A 361 -9.82 -9.65 0.05
N MET A 362 -9.75 -9.10 1.27
CA MET A 362 -9.35 -9.79 2.49
C MET A 362 -10.08 -9.15 3.67
N GLU A 363 -10.57 -9.96 4.58
CA GLU A 363 -11.19 -9.52 5.84
C GLU A 363 -10.55 -10.25 7.02
N LEU A 364 -10.06 -9.48 7.99
CA LEU A 364 -9.58 -9.96 9.28
C LEU A 364 -10.53 -9.44 10.36
N VAL A 365 -11.35 -10.31 10.91
CA VAL A 365 -12.41 -9.96 11.85
C VAL A 365 -11.95 -10.21 13.28
N LEU A 366 -11.98 -9.16 14.10
CA LEU A 366 -11.74 -9.26 15.54
C LEU A 366 -13.07 -9.42 16.30
N ASP A 367 -13.07 -10.29 17.30
CA ASP A 367 -14.26 -10.63 18.07
C ASP A 367 -14.18 -10.07 19.50
N ARG A 368 -15.24 -9.35 19.90
CA ARG A 368 -15.32 -8.72 21.22
C ARG A 368 -15.41 -9.73 22.35
N LYS A 369 -16.12 -10.86 22.17
CA LYS A 369 -16.29 -11.88 23.20
C LYS A 369 -14.97 -12.57 23.52
N LEU A 370 -14.09 -12.74 22.53
CA LEU A 370 -12.74 -13.25 22.76
C LEU A 370 -11.93 -12.30 23.67
N SER A 371 -11.94 -11.01 23.36
CA SER A 371 -11.21 -9.99 24.14
C SER A 371 -11.74 -9.85 25.57
N GLU A 372 -13.07 -9.90 25.76
CA GLU A 372 -13.72 -9.90 27.08
C GLU A 372 -13.29 -11.11 27.93
N ARG A 373 -13.03 -12.25 27.29
CA ARG A 373 -12.48 -13.46 27.92
C ARG A 373 -10.96 -13.47 28.03
N ARG A 374 -10.28 -12.37 27.64
CA ARG A 374 -8.81 -12.24 27.63
C ARG A 374 -8.12 -13.26 26.74
N ILE A 375 -8.77 -13.67 25.64
CA ILE A 375 -8.20 -14.53 24.60
C ILE A 375 -7.63 -13.63 23.51
N PHE A 376 -6.31 -13.69 23.32
CA PHE A 376 -5.58 -12.92 22.32
C PHE A 376 -4.64 -13.82 21.51
N PRO A 377 -4.49 -13.55 20.18
CA PRO A 377 -5.21 -12.52 19.43
C PRO A 377 -6.71 -12.81 19.35
N ALA A 378 -7.51 -11.75 19.44
CA ALA A 378 -8.97 -11.86 19.41
C ALA A 378 -9.53 -12.00 17.96
N ILE A 379 -8.87 -12.81 17.15
CA ILE A 379 -9.22 -13.04 15.72
C ILE A 379 -10.33 -14.08 15.64
N ASP A 380 -11.43 -13.75 14.96
CA ASP A 380 -12.46 -14.71 14.57
C ASP A 380 -11.95 -15.51 13.35
N VAL A 381 -11.43 -16.69 13.59
CA VAL A 381 -10.86 -17.57 12.55
C VAL A 381 -11.90 -18.08 11.55
N ASN A 382 -13.19 -18.03 11.90
CA ASN A 382 -14.27 -18.50 11.03
C ASN A 382 -14.75 -17.41 10.05
N LYS A 383 -14.72 -16.13 10.48
CA LYS A 383 -15.17 -15.01 9.66
C LYS A 383 -14.03 -14.36 8.89
N SER A 384 -12.78 -14.61 9.28
CA SER A 384 -11.61 -14.09 8.59
C SER A 384 -11.27 -14.91 7.35
N GLY A 385 -10.75 -14.24 6.31
CA GLY A 385 -10.36 -14.93 5.08
C GLY A 385 -9.89 -13.98 3.98
N THR A 386 -9.24 -14.55 2.97
CA THR A 386 -8.73 -13.84 1.79
C THR A 386 -9.32 -14.44 0.53
N ARG A 387 -9.79 -13.57 -0.40
CA ARG A 387 -10.24 -14.02 -1.72
C ARG A 387 -9.05 -14.48 -2.54
N ARG A 388 -9.20 -15.61 -3.24
CA ARG A 388 -8.13 -16.23 -4.03
C ARG A 388 -6.94 -16.64 -3.15
N GLU A 389 -7.22 -17.13 -1.92
CA GLU A 389 -6.21 -17.63 -0.98
C GLU A 389 -5.30 -18.71 -1.58
N GLU A 390 -5.80 -19.44 -2.62
CA GLU A 390 -5.03 -20.43 -3.36
C GLU A 390 -3.84 -19.85 -4.16
N LEU A 391 -3.76 -18.54 -4.35
CA LEU A 391 -2.62 -17.86 -4.95
C LEU A 391 -1.52 -17.54 -3.94
N LEU A 392 -1.84 -17.58 -2.64
CA LEU A 392 -0.96 -17.16 -1.53
C LEU A 392 -0.57 -18.33 -0.63
N LEU A 393 -1.37 -19.38 -0.60
CA LEU A 393 -1.14 -20.58 0.21
C LEU A 393 -0.58 -21.70 -0.65
N SER A 394 0.35 -22.47 -0.10
CA SER A 394 0.78 -23.73 -0.67
C SER A 394 -0.37 -24.74 -0.62
N LYS A 395 -0.25 -25.82 -1.41
CA LYS A 395 -1.28 -26.87 -1.45
C LYS A 395 -1.53 -27.49 -0.07
N SER A 396 -0.47 -27.73 0.71
CA SER A 396 -0.56 -28.30 2.07
C SER A 396 -1.20 -27.34 3.06
N GLU A 397 -0.87 -26.05 3.00
CA GLU A 397 -1.52 -25.01 3.81
C GLU A 397 -3.01 -24.93 3.50
N LEU A 398 -3.38 -24.92 2.22
CA LEU A 398 -4.78 -24.85 1.78
C LEU A 398 -5.59 -26.07 2.26
N GLU A 399 -5.05 -27.28 2.08
CA GLU A 399 -5.67 -28.53 2.57
C GLU A 399 -5.84 -28.50 4.09
N ALA A 400 -4.82 -28.08 4.83
CA ALA A 400 -4.88 -27.95 6.28
C ALA A 400 -5.94 -26.93 6.75
N MET A 401 -6.07 -25.79 6.05
CA MET A 401 -7.08 -24.79 6.39
C MET A 401 -8.51 -25.29 6.11
N TYR A 402 -8.72 -26.05 5.05
CA TYR A 402 -10.01 -26.69 4.77
C TYR A 402 -10.34 -27.75 5.84
N ALA A 403 -9.35 -28.57 6.24
CA ALA A 403 -9.51 -29.55 7.30
C ALA A 403 -9.82 -28.86 8.65
N MET A 404 -9.13 -27.80 8.99
CA MET A 404 -9.36 -27.01 10.21
C MET A 404 -10.77 -26.41 10.24
N ARG A 405 -11.20 -25.76 9.15
CA ARG A 405 -12.57 -25.21 9.05
C ARG A 405 -13.65 -26.29 9.14
N LYS A 406 -13.40 -27.47 8.56
CA LYS A 406 -14.29 -28.63 8.66
C LYS A 406 -14.36 -29.19 10.09
N MET A 407 -13.23 -29.29 10.78
CA MET A 407 -13.18 -29.74 12.19
C MET A 407 -13.85 -28.75 13.13
N ALA A 408 -13.69 -27.41 12.87
CA ALA A 408 -14.39 -26.37 13.61
C ALA A 408 -15.92 -26.45 13.42
N GLY A 409 -16.39 -26.93 12.27
CA GLY A 409 -17.81 -27.12 11.97
C GLY A 409 -18.63 -25.86 12.21
N ASN A 410 -19.69 -25.97 13.03
CA ASN A 410 -20.55 -24.86 13.42
C ASN A 410 -20.12 -24.17 14.72
N ALA A 411 -18.90 -24.44 15.22
CA ALA A 411 -18.37 -23.81 16.43
C ALA A 411 -18.29 -22.29 16.24
N ASN A 412 -18.63 -21.53 17.27
CA ASN A 412 -18.47 -20.08 17.26
C ASN A 412 -17.00 -19.68 17.53
N ALA A 413 -16.67 -18.38 17.31
CA ALA A 413 -15.32 -17.86 17.53
C ALA A 413 -14.78 -18.15 18.95
N SER A 414 -15.66 -18.15 19.96
CA SER A 414 -15.28 -18.41 21.36
C SER A 414 -14.83 -19.85 21.64
N GLU A 415 -15.02 -20.76 20.70
CA GLU A 415 -14.62 -22.16 20.76
C GLU A 415 -13.49 -22.46 19.76
N SER A 416 -13.64 -22.02 18.51
CA SER A 416 -12.69 -22.30 17.41
C SER A 416 -11.37 -21.57 17.58
N THR A 417 -11.37 -20.29 17.95
CA THR A 417 -10.11 -19.51 18.08
C THR A 417 -9.21 -20.01 19.22
N PRO A 418 -9.71 -20.27 20.45
CA PRO A 418 -8.89 -20.89 21.49
C PRO A 418 -8.30 -22.24 21.08
N PHE A 419 -9.06 -23.07 20.39
CA PHE A 419 -8.57 -24.35 19.88
C PHE A 419 -7.39 -24.16 18.91
N VAL A 420 -7.51 -23.25 17.98
CA VAL A 420 -6.41 -22.93 17.03
C VAL A 420 -5.17 -22.39 17.78
N ILE A 421 -5.36 -21.46 18.70
CA ILE A 421 -4.28 -20.90 19.54
C ILE A 421 -3.57 -22.02 20.33
N ASP A 422 -4.31 -22.91 20.96
CA ASP A 422 -3.74 -24.01 21.74
C ASP A 422 -2.96 -25.02 20.89
N LEU A 423 -3.41 -25.25 19.66
CA LEU A 423 -2.66 -26.08 18.71
C LEU A 423 -1.39 -25.38 18.23
N MET A 424 -1.45 -24.08 17.92
CA MET A 424 -0.29 -23.31 17.49
C MET A 424 0.78 -23.20 18.58
N ARG A 425 0.38 -23.07 19.85
CA ARG A 425 1.31 -23.09 21.00
C ARG A 425 2.07 -24.41 21.16
N LYS A 426 1.55 -25.49 20.58
CA LYS A 426 2.18 -26.85 20.62
C LYS A 426 3.07 -27.10 19.39
N THR A 427 3.23 -26.10 18.51
CA THR A 427 4.04 -26.15 17.30
C THR A 427 4.93 -24.92 17.23
N LYS A 428 6.12 -25.06 16.64
CA LYS A 428 7.08 -23.94 16.55
C LYS A 428 6.85 -23.08 15.34
N THR A 429 6.39 -23.68 14.24
CA THR A 429 6.20 -23.01 12.95
C THR A 429 4.81 -23.28 12.39
N ASN A 430 4.43 -22.53 11.37
CA ASN A 430 3.22 -22.80 10.61
C ASN A 430 3.32 -24.10 9.82
N GLU A 431 4.50 -24.49 9.37
CA GLU A 431 4.73 -25.79 8.73
C GLU A 431 4.40 -26.95 9.70
N ASP A 432 4.94 -26.93 10.93
CA ASP A 432 4.62 -27.91 11.98
C ASP A 432 3.11 -27.94 12.28
N PHE A 433 2.46 -26.77 12.30
CA PHE A 433 1.03 -26.67 12.54
C PHE A 433 0.20 -27.32 11.42
N VAL A 434 0.56 -27.05 10.17
CA VAL A 434 -0.07 -27.61 8.95
C VAL A 434 0.04 -29.14 8.97
N GLU A 435 1.23 -29.68 9.22
CA GLU A 435 1.44 -31.13 9.32
C GLU A 435 0.56 -31.76 10.39
N ARG A 436 0.48 -31.11 11.56
CA ARG A 436 -0.34 -31.59 12.67
C ARG A 436 -1.83 -31.64 12.34
N ILE A 437 -2.36 -30.60 11.70
CA ILE A 437 -3.76 -30.55 11.26
C ILE A 437 -4.06 -31.68 10.28
N LEU A 438 -3.22 -31.90 9.28
CA LEU A 438 -3.38 -32.97 8.29
C LEU A 438 -3.29 -34.38 8.92
N GLN A 439 -2.48 -34.57 9.95
CA GLN A 439 -2.43 -35.82 10.73
C GLN A 439 -3.71 -36.05 11.53
N MET A 440 -4.26 -34.99 12.15
CA MET A 440 -5.52 -35.08 12.90
C MET A 440 -6.69 -35.44 11.97
N GLU A 441 -6.78 -34.81 10.79
CA GLU A 441 -7.82 -35.15 9.81
C GLU A 441 -7.78 -36.62 9.39
N LYS A 442 -6.58 -37.17 9.08
CA LYS A 442 -6.42 -38.58 8.71
C LYS A 442 -6.86 -39.53 9.84
N ASN A 443 -6.73 -39.14 11.10
CA ASN A 443 -7.15 -39.97 12.25
C ASN A 443 -8.66 -39.90 12.50
N ILE A 444 -9.34 -38.83 12.09
CA ILE A 444 -10.81 -38.68 12.18
C ILE A 444 -11.53 -39.50 11.08
N ILE A 445 -10.88 -39.66 9.92
CA ILE A 445 -11.47 -40.36 8.76
C ILE A 445 -11.29 -41.88 8.86
N LYS A 446 -10.38 -42.37 9.73
CA LYS A 446 -10.22 -43.79 10.07
C LYS A 446 -11.17 -44.18 11.20
#